data_77ca86915da8d05a6e6023e0ff37cb65
#
_entry.id   77ca86915da8d05a6e6023e0ff37cb65
#
_cell.length_a   1.000
_cell.length_b   1.000
_cell.length_c   1.000
_cell.angle_alpha   90.00
_cell.angle_beta   90.00
_cell.angle_gamma   90.00
#
_symmetry.space_group_name_H-M   'P 1'
#
loop_
_entity.id
_entity.type
_entity.pdbx_description
1 polymer ?
#
loop_
_entity_poly.entity_id
_entity_poly.type
_entity_poly.pdbx_seq_one_letter_code
_entity_poly.pdbx_strand_id
1 'polypeptide(L)'
;MAERQQQYKNQGKDSEALRKNRVDTTISLRKDKREEALSKRRNIGPIQAEDLDSNDASNVPAVYDKQSLNQIVAQARSEDPDTQMAAVTQARKLLSSXXXXLRSTNATLQFEAAWALTNIASGTSEQTQAVVQAGAVPHFLELLRSPSLNVCEQAVWALGNIIGDGPHFRDYCIQLGIVEPLLKFVAPEIPLNFLRNVTWVMVNLCRSKDPPPSREIVLSLLPALAVLIHHQDTSILVDTVWALSYLTDGGNEQIQLVIDSDVVKSLVPLLNHPEVVKSLVPLLNHPEVKVQTAALRAVGNIVTGTDEQTQLVLDCGALQVMDKLLMHPKEKINKEAVWFLSNITAGNEGQVQAVIDAGLVPLIINLLDRGDFQTQKEAAWAISNVTISGKPEHVLFMVDMNVIPPFCSLLGIRDAQIVQVVLDGLNNILKKAGSRTEEICQKIEECGALDKIEHLQNHENEEIYKLAYEVIDAFFSSEDDDVEQDGHFNEAQGAPGGFNF
;
A
#
# COMPACT_ATOMS: atom_id res chain seq x y z
N MET A 1 44.46 9.24 4.32
CA MET A 1 43.34 9.58 3.46
C MET A 1 42.82 8.41 2.66
N ALA A 2 43.65 7.62 1.99
CA ALA A 2 43.18 6.44 1.22
C ALA A 2 42.42 5.39 2.04
N GLU A 3 42.79 5.18 3.33
CA GLU A 3 42.09 4.22 4.20
C GLU A 3 40.69 4.68 4.64
N ARG A 4 40.45 6.00 4.74
CA ARG A 4 39.13 6.55 5.06
C ARG A 4 38.19 6.47 3.84
N GLN A 5 38.71 6.61 2.62
CA GLN A 5 37.91 6.47 1.39
C GLN A 5 37.38 5.04 1.18
N GLN A 6 38.07 4.01 1.69
CA GLN A 6 37.61 2.62 1.60
C GLN A 6 36.48 2.30 2.59
N GLN A 7 36.24 3.12 3.60
CA GLN A 7 35.15 2.95 4.56
C GLN A 7 33.83 3.61 4.09
N TYR A 8 33.86 4.44 3.04
CA TYR A 8 32.66 5.00 2.46
C TYR A 8 32.01 4.00 1.50
N LYS A 9 31.43 2.94 2.09
CA LYS A 9 30.69 1.95 1.33
C LYS A 9 29.22 2.40 1.07
N ASN A 10 29.08 3.54 0.39
CA ASN A 10 27.88 3.82 -0.37
C ASN A 10 28.16 3.81 -1.87
N GLN A 11 29.31 3.29 -2.28
CA GLN A 11 29.51 2.88 -3.66
C GLN A 11 28.63 1.66 -3.93
N GLY A 12 27.46 1.90 -4.52
CA GLY A 12 26.59 0.84 -4.98
C GLY A 12 25.52 0.40 -3.98
N LYS A 13 24.85 1.33 -3.30
CA LYS A 13 23.47 1.04 -2.95
C LYS A 13 22.72 0.93 -4.26
N ASP A 14 22.62 -0.31 -4.71
CA ASP A 14 21.85 -0.73 -5.84
C ASP A 14 20.49 -0.03 -5.80
N SER A 15 20.06 0.50 -6.93
CA SER A 15 18.73 1.07 -7.11
C SER A 15 17.65 0.13 -6.58
N GLU A 16 17.88 -1.17 -6.65
CA GLU A 16 17.01 -2.21 -6.12
C GLU A 16 16.94 -2.23 -4.59
N ALA A 17 18.06 -2.00 -3.89
CA ALA A 17 18.08 -1.93 -2.42
C ALA A 17 17.39 -0.66 -1.90
N LEU A 18 17.57 0.48 -2.58
CA LEU A 18 16.88 1.73 -2.29
C LEU A 18 15.38 1.61 -2.59
N ARG A 19 15.03 0.95 -3.69
CA ARG A 19 13.67 0.60 -4.09
C ARG A 19 12.98 -0.26 -3.02
N LYS A 20 13.65 -1.30 -2.54
CA LYS A 20 13.13 -2.24 -1.53
C LYS A 20 12.89 -1.54 -0.18
N ASN A 21 13.86 -0.81 0.35
CA ASN A 21 13.70 -0.06 1.61
C ASN A 21 12.55 0.94 1.58
N ARG A 22 12.33 1.53 0.44
CA ARG A 22 11.29 2.50 0.18
C ARG A 22 9.88 1.86 0.18
N VAL A 23 9.76 0.74 -0.53
CA VAL A 23 8.52 -0.04 -0.60
C VAL A 23 8.11 -0.48 0.81
N ASP A 24 9.03 -1.07 1.57
CA ASP A 24 8.75 -1.63 2.90
C ASP A 24 8.31 -0.55 3.90
N THR A 25 8.95 0.63 3.90
CA THR A 25 8.63 1.70 4.85
C THR A 25 7.31 2.42 4.50
N THR A 26 7.08 2.69 3.22
CA THR A 26 5.91 3.47 2.79
C THR A 26 4.63 2.64 2.81
N ILE A 27 4.72 1.36 2.49
CA ILE A 27 3.58 0.44 2.46
C ILE A 27 3.06 0.16 3.88
N SER A 28 3.96 -0.08 4.84
CA SER A 28 3.62 -0.37 6.22
C SER A 28 2.75 0.75 6.84
N LEU A 29 3.17 2.00 6.71
CA LEU A 29 2.48 3.16 7.31
C LEU A 29 1.10 3.45 6.70
N ARG A 30 0.86 3.02 5.46
CA ARG A 30 -0.41 3.29 4.76
C ARG A 30 -1.48 2.23 5.03
N LYS A 31 -1.09 1.04 5.46
CA LYS A 31 -2.01 -0.09 5.65
C LYS A 31 -2.83 0.01 6.94
N ASP A 32 -2.19 0.36 8.04
CA ASP A 32 -2.79 0.30 9.38
C ASP A 32 -4.08 1.13 9.50
N LYS A 33 -4.12 2.31 8.90
CA LYS A 33 -5.28 3.23 8.96
C LYS A 33 -6.46 2.83 8.08
N ARG A 34 -6.28 1.86 7.19
CA ARG A 34 -7.30 1.53 6.19
C ARG A 34 -7.98 0.19 6.43
N GLU A 35 -7.28 -0.72 7.09
CA GLU A 35 -7.76 -2.09 7.31
C GLU A 35 -8.98 -2.14 8.22
N GLU A 36 -9.04 -1.25 9.21
CA GLU A 36 -10.11 -1.21 10.20
C GLU A 36 -11.51 -0.95 9.61
N ALA A 37 -11.62 -0.11 8.58
CA ALA A 37 -12.89 0.37 8.05
C ALA A 37 -13.50 -0.50 6.94
N LEU A 38 -12.72 -1.41 6.34
CA LEU A 38 -13.16 -2.16 5.15
C LEU A 38 -13.40 -3.64 5.39
N SER A 39 -12.94 -4.17 6.54
CA SER A 39 -12.91 -5.62 6.77
C SER A 39 -14.25 -6.24 7.12
N LYS A 40 -15.11 -5.51 7.82
CA LYS A 40 -16.39 -6.02 8.29
C LYS A 40 -17.55 -5.10 7.91
N ARG A 41 -18.67 -5.69 7.53
CA ARG A 41 -19.89 -4.97 7.13
C ARG A 41 -21.07 -5.43 7.97
N ARG A 42 -21.71 -4.49 8.66
CA ARG A 42 -22.93 -4.73 9.40
C ARG A 42 -24.13 -4.66 8.47
N ASN A 43 -24.99 -5.66 8.52
CA ASN A 43 -26.21 -5.67 7.75
C ASN A 43 -27.27 -4.80 8.46
N ILE A 44 -27.37 -3.53 8.05
CA ILE A 44 -28.41 -2.60 8.50
C ILE A 44 -29.37 -2.40 7.33
N GLY A 45 -30.02 -3.45 6.90
CA GLY A 45 -31.07 -3.34 5.88
C GLY A 45 -32.28 -2.58 6.47
N PRO A 46 -32.96 -1.74 5.69
CA PRO A 46 -34.25 -1.20 6.13
C PRO A 46 -35.20 -2.39 6.33
N ILE A 47 -35.80 -2.46 7.49
CA ILE A 47 -36.88 -3.39 7.75
C ILE A 47 -38.03 -2.95 6.84
N GLN A 48 -38.15 -3.56 5.69
CA GLN A 48 -39.37 -3.42 4.89
C GLN A 48 -40.45 -4.28 5.58
N ALA A 49 -41.40 -3.57 6.19
CA ALA A 49 -42.49 -4.19 6.94
C ALA A 49 -43.47 -4.97 6.06
N GLU A 50 -43.17 -5.17 4.77
CA GLU A 50 -44.09 -5.75 3.81
C GLU A 50 -43.87 -7.25 3.52
N ASP A 51 -42.79 -7.86 4.05
CA ASP A 51 -42.49 -9.29 3.81
C ASP A 51 -42.83 -10.21 4.99
N LEU A 52 -43.61 -9.72 5.95
CA LEU A 52 -44.17 -10.56 6.99
C LEU A 52 -45.56 -11.02 6.55
N ASP A 53 -45.60 -12.01 5.65
CA ASP A 53 -46.85 -12.71 5.39
C ASP A 53 -47.25 -13.48 6.66
N SER A 54 -48.33 -13.00 7.28
CA SER A 54 -48.70 -13.24 8.66
C SER A 54 -49.37 -14.60 8.93
N ASN A 55 -49.09 -15.65 8.14
CA ASN A 55 -49.87 -16.91 8.25
C ASN A 55 -49.11 -18.16 8.70
N ASP A 56 -47.87 -18.05 9.20
CA ASP A 56 -47.18 -19.25 9.72
C ASP A 56 -46.51 -19.01 11.09
N ALA A 57 -47.21 -18.24 11.96
CA ALA A 57 -46.68 -17.89 13.29
C ALA A 57 -46.93 -18.99 14.36
N SER A 58 -47.38 -20.20 13.99
CA SER A 58 -47.85 -21.15 15.00
C SER A 58 -46.83 -22.23 15.43
N ASN A 59 -45.59 -22.23 14.93
CA ASN A 59 -44.64 -23.29 15.30
C ASN A 59 -43.17 -22.83 15.44
N VAL A 60 -42.92 -21.59 15.85
CA VAL A 60 -41.58 -21.17 16.24
C VAL A 60 -41.43 -21.41 17.74
N PRO A 61 -40.49 -22.25 18.20
CA PRO A 61 -40.20 -22.32 19.63
C PRO A 61 -39.88 -20.93 20.14
N ALA A 62 -40.42 -20.52 21.28
CA ALA A 62 -40.21 -19.22 21.90
C ALA A 62 -38.73 -19.02 22.15
N VAL A 63 -38.02 -18.47 21.17
CA VAL A 63 -36.61 -18.12 21.27
C VAL A 63 -36.53 -16.69 21.79
N TYR A 64 -36.33 -16.56 23.07
CA TYR A 64 -35.96 -15.32 23.79
C TYR A 64 -36.69 -14.05 23.34
N ASP A 65 -37.55 -13.55 24.17
CA ASP A 65 -38.16 -12.25 23.94
C ASP A 65 -37.14 -11.11 24.09
N LYS A 66 -37.48 -9.94 23.60
CA LYS A 66 -36.63 -8.71 23.64
C LYS A 66 -36.22 -8.38 25.10
N GLN A 67 -37.02 -8.74 26.07
CA GLN A 67 -36.77 -8.49 27.49
C GLN A 67 -35.63 -9.39 28.01
N SER A 68 -35.58 -10.65 27.60
CA SER A 68 -34.50 -11.58 27.94
C SER A 68 -33.16 -11.17 27.34
N LEU A 69 -33.13 -10.67 26.09
CA LEU A 69 -31.94 -10.16 25.44
C LEU A 69 -31.41 -8.92 26.15
N ASN A 70 -32.28 -7.97 26.50
CA ASN A 70 -31.90 -6.79 27.23
C ASN A 70 -31.32 -7.12 28.63
N GLN A 71 -31.86 -8.16 29.26
CA GLN A 71 -31.37 -8.68 30.53
C GLN A 71 -29.95 -9.25 30.39
N ILE A 72 -29.68 -10.04 29.36
CA ILE A 72 -28.32 -10.57 29.06
C ILE A 72 -27.34 -9.41 28.86
N VAL A 73 -27.73 -8.39 28.08
CA VAL A 73 -26.88 -7.21 27.84
C VAL A 73 -26.62 -6.44 29.14
N ALA A 74 -27.64 -6.25 29.98
CA ALA A 74 -27.50 -5.56 31.28
C ALA A 74 -26.56 -6.34 32.21
N GLN A 75 -26.72 -7.67 32.27
CA GLN A 75 -25.86 -8.55 33.08
C GLN A 75 -24.42 -8.57 32.57
N ALA A 76 -24.21 -8.52 31.24
CA ALA A 76 -22.86 -8.46 30.67
C ALA A 76 -22.12 -7.16 30.99
N ARG A 77 -22.87 -6.09 31.30
CA ARG A 77 -22.34 -4.77 31.71
C ARG A 77 -22.16 -4.64 33.23
N SER A 78 -22.51 -5.66 33.99
CA SER A 78 -22.34 -5.67 35.46
C SER A 78 -20.85 -5.56 35.83
N GLU A 79 -20.57 -4.97 36.99
CA GLU A 79 -19.20 -4.95 37.55
C GLU A 79 -18.88 -6.28 38.29
N ASP A 80 -19.87 -7.11 38.52
CA ASP A 80 -19.74 -8.38 39.21
C ASP A 80 -19.32 -9.50 38.22
N PRO A 81 -18.14 -10.12 38.41
CA PRO A 81 -17.64 -11.15 37.49
C PRO A 81 -18.52 -12.38 37.35
N ASP A 82 -19.24 -12.79 38.41
CA ASP A 82 -20.14 -13.96 38.36
C ASP A 82 -21.37 -13.63 37.49
N THR A 83 -21.89 -12.44 37.60
CA THR A 83 -23.00 -11.93 36.76
C THR A 83 -22.58 -11.83 35.30
N GLN A 84 -21.36 -11.31 35.04
CA GLN A 84 -20.79 -11.27 33.68
C GLN A 84 -20.63 -12.68 33.10
N MET A 85 -20.11 -13.61 33.87
CA MET A 85 -19.93 -15.01 33.47
C MET A 85 -21.26 -15.68 33.14
N ALA A 86 -22.29 -15.43 33.95
CA ALA A 86 -23.65 -15.93 33.69
C ALA A 86 -24.21 -15.41 32.37
N ALA A 87 -24.04 -14.08 32.11
CA ALA A 87 -24.47 -13.44 30.85
C ALA A 87 -23.72 -14.02 29.62
N VAL A 88 -22.40 -14.17 29.71
CA VAL A 88 -21.58 -14.75 28.65
C VAL A 88 -22.00 -16.20 28.38
N THR A 89 -22.28 -16.96 29.44
CA THR A 89 -22.76 -18.36 29.32
C THR A 89 -24.15 -18.40 28.61
N GLN A 90 -25.04 -17.49 28.94
CA GLN A 90 -26.36 -17.40 28.28
C GLN A 90 -26.19 -16.99 26.79
N ALA A 91 -25.33 -16.01 26.49
CA ALA A 91 -25.03 -15.59 25.11
C ALA A 91 -24.44 -16.77 24.30
N ARG A 92 -23.52 -17.53 24.90
CA ARG A 92 -22.93 -18.72 24.27
C ARG A 92 -24.00 -19.79 23.97
N LYS A 93 -24.92 -20.02 24.90
CA LYS A 93 -26.07 -20.98 24.69
C LYS A 93 -26.96 -20.48 23.55
N LEU A 94 -27.23 -19.19 23.48
CA LEU A 94 -28.01 -18.57 22.40
C LEU A 94 -27.31 -18.76 21.03
N LEU A 95 -26.00 -18.54 20.97
CA LEU A 95 -25.20 -18.78 19.76
C LEU A 95 -25.26 -20.26 19.34
N SER A 96 -25.17 -21.18 20.28
CA SER A 96 -25.27 -22.62 20.01
C SER A 96 -26.66 -23.00 19.49
N SER A 97 -27.71 -22.35 19.98
CA SER A 97 -29.06 -22.49 19.43
C SER A 97 -29.15 -21.97 17.99
N UNK A 98 -28.62 -20.89 17.74
CA UNK A 98 -28.60 -20.34 16.42
C UNK A 98 -27.88 -21.23 15.47
N UNK A 99 -27.01 -21.91 15.77
CA UNK A 99 -26.38 -22.91 15.04
C UNK A 99 -27.23 -24.11 14.75
N UNK A 100 -28.09 -24.32 15.44
CA UNK A 100 -29.03 -25.34 15.16
C UNK A 100 -30.02 -24.95 14.13
N UNK A 101 -30.20 -23.70 14.06
CA UNK A 101 -31.07 -23.15 13.11
C UNK A 101 -30.48 -23.08 11.74
N LEU A 102 -29.24 -22.91 11.65
CA LEU A 102 -28.58 -23.01 10.32
C LEU A 102 -28.81 -24.36 9.63
N ARG A 103 -29.03 -25.38 10.41
CA ARG A 103 -29.28 -26.75 9.90
C ARG A 103 -30.76 -27.07 9.63
N SER A 104 -31.61 -26.09 9.83
CA SER A 104 -33.06 -26.28 9.59
C SER A 104 -33.32 -26.55 8.09
N THR A 105 -34.40 -27.26 7.80
CA THR A 105 -34.90 -27.41 6.42
C THR A 105 -35.74 -26.21 5.97
N ASN A 106 -36.07 -25.31 6.89
CA ASN A 106 -36.82 -24.08 6.60
C ASN A 106 -35.83 -22.94 6.22
N ALA A 107 -35.93 -22.50 4.98
CA ALA A 107 -35.02 -21.45 4.43
C ALA A 107 -35.16 -20.10 5.15
N THR A 108 -36.37 -19.74 5.61
CA THR A 108 -36.58 -18.50 6.38
C THR A 108 -35.86 -18.58 7.71
N LEU A 109 -35.94 -19.70 8.39
CA LEU A 109 -35.25 -19.90 9.68
C LEU A 109 -33.72 -19.92 9.50
N GLN A 110 -33.22 -20.56 8.42
CA GLN A 110 -31.81 -20.52 8.07
C GLN A 110 -31.33 -19.07 7.85
N PHE A 111 -32.09 -18.29 7.08
CA PHE A 111 -31.79 -16.89 6.77
C PHE A 111 -31.72 -16.06 8.05
N GLU A 112 -32.73 -16.13 8.92
CA GLU A 112 -32.75 -15.33 10.16
C GLU A 112 -31.62 -15.73 11.12
N ALA A 113 -31.31 -17.01 11.24
CA ALA A 113 -30.17 -17.48 12.04
C ALA A 113 -28.85 -17.00 11.47
N ALA A 114 -28.69 -17.08 10.14
CA ALA A 114 -27.49 -16.59 9.45
C ALA A 114 -27.34 -15.08 9.63
N TRP A 115 -28.44 -14.31 9.52
CA TRP A 115 -28.43 -12.86 9.70
C TRP A 115 -27.99 -12.48 11.12
N ALA A 116 -28.54 -13.11 12.13
CA ALA A 116 -28.18 -12.87 13.53
C ALA A 116 -26.68 -13.11 13.77
N LEU A 117 -26.16 -14.24 13.27
CA LEU A 117 -24.74 -14.59 13.41
C LEU A 117 -23.84 -13.65 12.58
N THR A 118 -24.31 -13.19 11.41
CA THR A 118 -23.60 -12.20 10.58
C THR A 118 -23.37 -10.90 11.36
N ASN A 119 -24.41 -10.43 12.06
CA ASN A 119 -24.33 -9.20 12.85
C ASN A 119 -23.39 -9.34 14.05
N ILE A 120 -23.32 -10.53 14.66
CA ILE A 120 -22.35 -10.80 15.73
C ILE A 120 -20.93 -10.83 15.15
N ALA A 121 -20.73 -11.50 14.00
CA ALA A 121 -19.43 -11.59 13.34
C ALA A 121 -18.96 -10.24 12.75
N SER A 122 -19.84 -9.24 12.64
CA SER A 122 -19.46 -7.87 12.24
C SER A 122 -18.91 -7.03 13.39
N GLY A 123 -18.89 -7.57 14.59
CA GLY A 123 -18.42 -6.89 15.80
C GLY A 123 -16.92 -7.07 16.05
N THR A 124 -16.54 -7.19 17.32
CA THR A 124 -15.11 -7.33 17.71
C THR A 124 -14.58 -8.72 17.32
N SER A 125 -13.25 -8.85 17.34
CA SER A 125 -12.57 -10.14 17.07
C SER A 125 -13.02 -11.24 18.06
N GLU A 126 -13.26 -10.89 19.32
CA GLU A 126 -13.79 -11.84 20.32
C GLU A 126 -15.20 -12.34 19.94
N GLN A 127 -16.03 -11.44 19.40
CA GLN A 127 -17.38 -11.79 18.95
C GLN A 127 -17.32 -12.69 17.70
N THR A 128 -16.44 -12.36 16.75
CA THR A 128 -16.19 -13.20 15.56
C THR A 128 -15.68 -14.57 16.00
N GLN A 129 -14.72 -14.61 16.92
CA GLN A 129 -14.16 -15.85 17.46
C GLN A 129 -15.25 -16.71 18.11
N ALA A 130 -16.18 -16.10 18.86
CA ALA A 130 -17.29 -16.83 19.50
C ALA A 130 -18.19 -17.52 18.45
N VAL A 131 -18.47 -16.85 17.33
CA VAL A 131 -19.25 -17.43 16.21
C VAL A 131 -18.50 -18.63 15.60
N VAL A 132 -17.18 -18.49 15.39
CA VAL A 132 -16.33 -19.55 14.81
C VAL A 132 -16.26 -20.75 15.79
N GLN A 133 -16.01 -20.49 17.08
CA GLN A 133 -15.91 -21.54 18.12
C GLN A 133 -17.24 -22.25 18.35
N ALA A 134 -18.37 -21.60 18.11
CA ALA A 134 -19.69 -22.26 18.14
C ALA A 134 -19.90 -23.25 16.99
N GLY A 135 -18.97 -23.28 16.01
CA GLY A 135 -19.02 -24.22 14.88
C GLY A 135 -19.85 -23.72 13.70
N ALA A 136 -20.09 -22.42 13.57
CA ALA A 136 -20.96 -21.86 12.53
C ALA A 136 -20.37 -21.99 11.11
N VAL A 137 -19.03 -21.94 10.96
CA VAL A 137 -18.36 -21.87 9.63
C VAL A 137 -18.73 -23.07 8.73
N PRO A 138 -18.62 -24.34 9.15
CA PRO A 138 -19.04 -25.47 8.29
C PRO A 138 -20.50 -25.35 7.84
N HIS A 139 -21.40 -24.88 8.69
CA HIS A 139 -22.81 -24.71 8.33
C HIS A 139 -23.01 -23.57 7.33
N PHE A 140 -22.31 -22.45 7.47
CA PHE A 140 -22.33 -21.38 6.44
C PHE A 140 -21.86 -21.92 5.09
N LEU A 141 -20.82 -22.77 5.06
CA LEU A 141 -20.33 -23.38 3.83
C LEU A 141 -21.36 -24.32 3.20
N GLU A 142 -22.12 -25.06 4.02
CA GLU A 142 -23.25 -25.85 3.55
C GLU A 142 -24.36 -24.97 2.94
N LEU A 143 -24.64 -23.82 3.58
CA LEU A 143 -25.65 -22.87 3.11
C LEU A 143 -25.28 -22.22 1.76
N LEU A 144 -24.02 -22.21 1.35
CA LEU A 144 -23.64 -21.76 0.01
C LEU A 144 -24.22 -22.65 -1.10
N ARG A 145 -24.70 -23.82 -0.75
CA ARG A 145 -25.37 -24.76 -1.69
C ARG A 145 -26.88 -24.77 -1.53
N SER A 146 -27.44 -23.84 -0.76
CA SER A 146 -28.91 -23.75 -0.53
C SER A 146 -29.63 -23.46 -1.86
N PRO A 147 -30.82 -24.01 -2.07
CA PRO A 147 -31.66 -23.63 -3.21
C PRO A 147 -32.20 -22.19 -3.09
N SER A 148 -32.12 -21.58 -1.89
CA SER A 148 -32.55 -20.20 -1.66
C SER A 148 -31.36 -19.25 -1.81
N LEU A 149 -31.36 -18.36 -2.81
CA LEU A 149 -30.30 -17.36 -3.05
C LEU A 149 -30.13 -16.41 -1.86
N ASN A 150 -31.23 -16.05 -1.17
CA ASN A 150 -31.19 -15.19 0.01
C ASN A 150 -30.37 -15.84 1.15
N VAL A 151 -30.52 -17.15 1.33
CA VAL A 151 -29.75 -17.94 2.31
C VAL A 151 -28.26 -17.96 1.91
N CYS A 152 -27.97 -18.20 0.62
CA CYS A 152 -26.61 -18.19 0.09
C CYS A 152 -25.95 -16.81 0.31
N GLU A 153 -26.65 -15.73 -0.05
CA GLU A 153 -26.16 -14.37 0.12
C GLU A 153 -25.84 -14.07 1.58
N GLN A 154 -26.73 -14.45 2.49
CA GLN A 154 -26.53 -14.21 3.92
C GLN A 154 -25.33 -15.01 4.46
N ALA A 155 -25.15 -16.26 3.98
CA ALA A 155 -23.99 -17.08 4.33
C ALA A 155 -22.69 -16.49 3.80
N VAL A 156 -22.68 -15.97 2.56
CA VAL A 156 -21.54 -15.25 1.97
C VAL A 156 -21.17 -14.05 2.84
N TRP A 157 -22.18 -13.28 3.26
CA TRP A 157 -21.96 -12.11 4.11
C TRP A 157 -21.33 -12.50 5.45
N ALA A 158 -21.86 -13.52 6.12
CA ALA A 158 -21.33 -14.04 7.39
C ALA A 158 -19.86 -14.46 7.25
N LEU A 159 -19.57 -15.26 6.21
CA LEU A 159 -18.21 -15.72 5.91
C LEU A 159 -17.28 -14.54 5.60
N GLY A 160 -17.79 -13.52 4.91
CA GLY A 160 -17.04 -12.29 4.62
C GLY A 160 -16.59 -11.57 5.88
N ASN A 161 -17.47 -11.44 6.87
CA ASN A 161 -17.13 -10.84 8.18
C ASN A 161 -16.09 -11.68 8.93
N ILE A 162 -16.25 -13.00 8.92
CA ILE A 162 -15.32 -13.93 9.59
C ILE A 162 -13.93 -13.84 8.94
N ILE A 163 -13.85 -13.92 7.62
CA ILE A 163 -12.60 -13.82 6.84
C ILE A 163 -11.95 -12.44 7.03
N GLY A 164 -12.80 -11.40 7.09
CA GLY A 164 -12.36 -10.01 7.28
C GLY A 164 -11.71 -9.74 8.63
N ASP A 165 -11.89 -10.64 9.61
CA ASP A 165 -11.27 -10.48 10.93
C ASP A 165 -9.74 -10.70 10.91
N GLY A 166 -9.24 -11.45 9.93
CA GLY A 166 -7.80 -11.63 9.80
C GLY A 166 -7.38 -12.94 9.12
N PRO A 167 -6.08 -13.11 8.89
CA PRO A 167 -5.57 -14.25 8.14
C PRO A 167 -5.86 -15.60 8.81
N HIS A 168 -5.93 -15.67 10.13
CA HIS A 168 -6.25 -16.92 10.84
C HIS A 168 -7.63 -17.47 10.43
N PHE A 169 -8.66 -16.62 10.45
CA PHE A 169 -10.02 -17.05 10.06
C PHE A 169 -10.17 -17.16 8.54
N ARG A 170 -9.44 -16.32 7.77
CA ARG A 170 -9.37 -16.47 6.31
C ARG A 170 -8.86 -17.86 5.95
N ASP A 171 -7.74 -18.26 6.49
CA ASP A 171 -7.08 -19.54 6.17
C ASP A 171 -7.92 -20.73 6.64
N TYR A 172 -8.59 -20.59 7.79
CA TYR A 172 -9.53 -21.60 8.28
C TYR A 172 -10.70 -21.80 7.29
N CYS A 173 -11.31 -20.72 6.81
CA CYS A 173 -12.39 -20.81 5.82
C CYS A 173 -11.90 -21.40 4.48
N ILE A 174 -10.67 -21.05 4.07
CA ILE A 174 -10.02 -21.62 2.88
C ILE A 174 -9.84 -23.14 3.03
N GLN A 175 -9.30 -23.59 4.17
CA GLN A 175 -9.09 -25.01 4.45
C GLN A 175 -10.42 -25.81 4.42
N LEU A 176 -11.51 -25.18 4.81
CA LEU A 176 -12.84 -25.79 4.75
C LEU A 176 -13.49 -25.71 3.36
N GLY A 177 -12.82 -25.09 2.37
CA GLY A 177 -13.21 -25.13 0.97
C GLY A 177 -14.19 -24.05 0.52
N ILE A 178 -14.07 -22.81 1.04
CA ILE A 178 -14.96 -21.71 0.64
C ILE A 178 -14.81 -21.30 -0.83
N VAL A 179 -13.60 -21.41 -1.41
CA VAL A 179 -13.27 -20.77 -2.68
C VAL A 179 -14.15 -21.27 -3.82
N GLU A 180 -14.24 -22.58 -4.02
CA GLU A 180 -15.01 -23.15 -5.14
C GLU A 180 -16.51 -22.77 -5.10
N PRO A 181 -17.24 -22.94 -3.98
CA PRO A 181 -18.65 -22.53 -3.96
C PRO A 181 -18.86 -21.02 -4.06
N LEU A 182 -17.94 -20.21 -3.53
CA LEU A 182 -17.99 -18.74 -3.65
C LEU A 182 -17.89 -18.30 -5.12
N LEU A 183 -16.94 -18.86 -5.86
CA LEU A 183 -16.69 -18.50 -7.27
C LEU A 183 -17.87 -18.86 -8.19
N LYS A 184 -18.72 -19.82 -7.82
CA LYS A 184 -19.95 -20.16 -8.58
C LYS A 184 -20.94 -18.98 -8.64
N PHE A 185 -20.84 -18.04 -7.69
CA PHE A 185 -21.69 -16.84 -7.69
C PHE A 185 -21.13 -15.71 -8.55
N VAL A 186 -20.01 -15.91 -9.23
CA VAL A 186 -19.52 -14.94 -10.24
C VAL A 186 -20.15 -15.34 -11.57
N ALA A 187 -21.43 -15.05 -11.72
CA ALA A 187 -22.25 -15.48 -12.87
C ALA A 187 -23.32 -14.41 -13.18
N PRO A 188 -23.71 -14.27 -14.45
CA PRO A 188 -24.65 -13.20 -14.86
C PRO A 188 -26.03 -13.27 -14.21
N GLU A 189 -26.48 -14.43 -13.78
CA GLU A 189 -27.79 -14.65 -13.15
C GLU A 189 -27.83 -14.23 -11.67
N ILE A 190 -26.70 -13.92 -11.08
CA ILE A 190 -26.64 -13.54 -9.66
C ILE A 190 -27.09 -12.10 -9.47
N PRO A 191 -28.01 -11.81 -8.53
CA PRO A 191 -28.43 -10.44 -8.26
C PRO A 191 -27.25 -9.53 -7.90
N LEU A 192 -27.32 -8.26 -8.35
CA LEU A 192 -26.22 -7.31 -8.22
C LEU A 192 -25.76 -7.13 -6.76
N ASN A 193 -26.69 -7.04 -5.81
CA ASN A 193 -26.34 -6.88 -4.39
C ASN A 193 -25.60 -8.12 -3.86
N PHE A 194 -26.00 -9.30 -4.28
CA PHE A 194 -25.30 -10.54 -3.91
C PHE A 194 -23.89 -10.55 -4.52
N LEU A 195 -23.75 -10.20 -5.80
CA LEU A 195 -22.43 -10.16 -6.47
C LEU A 195 -21.49 -9.15 -5.79
N ARG A 196 -22.01 -8.02 -5.30
CA ARG A 196 -21.23 -7.05 -4.49
C ARG A 196 -20.68 -7.72 -3.20
N ASN A 197 -21.50 -8.55 -2.53
CA ASN A 197 -21.05 -9.27 -1.34
C ASN A 197 -19.99 -10.33 -1.68
N VAL A 198 -20.17 -11.04 -2.79
CA VAL A 198 -19.20 -12.03 -3.30
C VAL A 198 -17.85 -11.35 -3.57
N THR A 199 -17.87 -10.22 -4.29
CA THR A 199 -16.65 -9.50 -4.65
C THR A 199 -15.93 -8.98 -3.39
N TRP A 200 -16.68 -8.45 -2.43
CA TRP A 200 -16.12 -8.01 -1.16
C TRP A 200 -15.48 -9.16 -0.37
N VAL A 201 -16.08 -10.35 -0.36
CA VAL A 201 -15.48 -11.54 0.27
C VAL A 201 -14.17 -11.90 -0.45
N MET A 202 -14.13 -11.79 -1.78
CA MET A 202 -12.90 -12.01 -2.57
C MET A 202 -11.80 -11.03 -2.16
N VAL A 203 -12.14 -9.74 -1.91
CA VAL A 203 -11.18 -8.75 -1.38
C VAL A 203 -10.58 -9.26 -0.07
N ASN A 204 -11.43 -9.72 0.85
CA ASN A 204 -10.98 -10.21 2.17
C ASN A 204 -10.12 -11.48 2.05
N LEU A 205 -10.39 -12.34 1.05
CA LEU A 205 -9.54 -13.51 0.76
C LEU A 205 -8.15 -13.10 0.24
N CYS A 206 -8.06 -12.00 -0.52
CA CYS A 206 -6.81 -11.49 -1.07
C CYS A 206 -6.01 -10.65 -0.08
N ARG A 207 -6.67 -10.14 0.95
CA ARG A 207 -6.10 -9.19 1.91
C ARG A 207 -5.17 -9.90 2.91
N SER A 208 -4.30 -9.14 3.53
CA SER A 208 -3.29 -9.54 4.52
C SER A 208 -2.05 -10.19 3.88
N LYS A 209 -0.91 -9.69 4.33
CA LYS A 209 0.42 -10.15 3.89
C LYS A 209 1.05 -11.15 4.85
N ASP A 210 0.55 -11.26 6.06
CA ASP A 210 1.24 -11.98 7.10
C ASP A 210 0.30 -12.93 7.84
N PRO A 211 0.19 -14.16 7.35
CA PRO A 211 0.74 -14.65 6.08
C PRO A 211 -0.11 -14.19 4.87
N PRO A 212 0.46 -14.13 3.67
CA PRO A 212 -0.32 -13.88 2.46
C PRO A 212 -1.17 -15.10 2.10
N PRO A 213 -2.20 -14.95 1.25
CA PRO A 213 -2.92 -16.11 0.72
C PRO A 213 -1.98 -17.00 -0.08
N SER A 214 -2.21 -18.32 -0.04
CA SER A 214 -1.36 -19.27 -0.74
C SER A 214 -1.45 -19.08 -2.26
N ARG A 215 -0.37 -19.47 -2.96
CA ARG A 215 -0.30 -19.44 -4.42
C ARG A 215 -1.51 -20.09 -5.09
N GLU A 216 -1.96 -21.24 -4.58
CA GLU A 216 -3.12 -21.97 -5.13
C GLU A 216 -4.41 -21.15 -5.07
N ILE A 217 -4.61 -20.46 -3.96
CA ILE A 217 -5.79 -19.60 -3.75
C ILE A 217 -5.73 -18.39 -4.70
N VAL A 218 -4.57 -17.77 -4.83
CA VAL A 218 -4.38 -16.65 -5.77
C VAL A 218 -4.76 -17.07 -7.19
N LEU A 219 -4.22 -18.21 -7.66
CA LEU A 219 -4.50 -18.76 -9.01
C LEU A 219 -5.98 -19.10 -9.20
N SER A 220 -6.66 -19.53 -8.14
CA SER A 220 -8.11 -19.83 -8.20
C SER A 220 -8.96 -18.57 -8.32
N LEU A 221 -8.55 -17.46 -7.67
CA LEU A 221 -9.31 -16.20 -7.65
C LEU A 221 -9.11 -15.35 -8.92
N LEU A 222 -7.92 -15.41 -9.53
CA LEU A 222 -7.54 -14.55 -10.64
C LEU A 222 -8.51 -14.59 -11.84
N PRO A 223 -9.00 -15.77 -12.32
CA PRO A 223 -9.94 -15.78 -13.44
C PRO A 223 -11.25 -15.01 -13.15
N ALA A 224 -11.77 -15.11 -11.93
CA ALA A 224 -12.98 -14.38 -11.53
C ALA A 224 -12.70 -12.87 -11.47
N LEU A 225 -11.55 -12.46 -10.92
CA LEU A 225 -11.16 -11.05 -10.89
C LEU A 225 -10.99 -10.48 -12.30
N ALA A 226 -10.47 -11.28 -13.25
CA ALA A 226 -10.31 -10.87 -14.65
C ALA A 226 -11.67 -10.62 -15.35
N VAL A 227 -12.71 -11.32 -14.93
CA VAL A 227 -14.09 -11.06 -15.41
C VAL A 227 -14.65 -9.81 -14.74
N LEU A 228 -14.52 -9.71 -13.43
CA LEU A 228 -15.14 -8.65 -12.60
C LEU A 228 -14.52 -7.27 -12.86
N ILE A 229 -13.28 -7.19 -13.35
CA ILE A 229 -12.61 -5.90 -13.65
C ILE A 229 -13.28 -5.15 -14.82
N HIS A 230 -14.09 -5.86 -15.61
CA HIS A 230 -14.86 -5.26 -16.71
C HIS A 230 -16.31 -4.94 -16.32
N HIS A 231 -16.67 -5.12 -15.07
CA HIS A 231 -18.04 -4.94 -14.59
C HIS A 231 -18.42 -3.45 -14.55
N GLN A 232 -19.68 -3.12 -14.86
CA GLN A 232 -20.15 -1.72 -14.91
C GLN A 232 -20.48 -1.12 -13.54
N ASP A 233 -20.69 -1.95 -12.53
CA ASP A 233 -21.01 -1.49 -11.17
C ASP A 233 -19.76 -0.99 -10.46
N THR A 234 -19.80 0.25 -9.98
CA THR A 234 -18.66 0.91 -9.31
C THR A 234 -18.20 0.18 -8.05
N SER A 235 -19.13 -0.39 -7.25
CA SER A 235 -18.75 -1.10 -6.02
C SER A 235 -17.98 -2.38 -6.35
N ILE A 236 -18.44 -3.13 -7.35
CA ILE A 236 -17.77 -4.34 -7.84
C ILE A 236 -16.38 -3.99 -8.40
N LEU A 237 -16.30 -2.93 -9.21
CA LEU A 237 -15.01 -2.46 -9.75
C LEU A 237 -14.03 -2.08 -8.64
N VAL A 238 -14.48 -1.27 -7.68
CA VAL A 238 -13.65 -0.83 -6.54
C VAL A 238 -13.11 -2.05 -5.78
N ASP A 239 -13.98 -2.99 -5.43
CA ASP A 239 -13.60 -4.18 -4.67
C ASP A 239 -12.65 -5.06 -5.50
N THR A 240 -12.94 -5.27 -6.79
CA THR A 240 -12.08 -6.06 -7.70
C THR A 240 -10.67 -5.46 -7.78
N VAL A 241 -10.57 -4.16 -8.00
CA VAL A 241 -9.26 -3.48 -8.13
C VAL A 241 -8.52 -3.50 -6.77
N TRP A 242 -9.23 -3.41 -5.65
CA TRP A 242 -8.62 -3.58 -4.32
C TRP A 242 -8.08 -4.99 -4.12
N ALA A 243 -8.83 -6.03 -4.53
CA ALA A 243 -8.34 -7.42 -4.49
C ALA A 243 -7.03 -7.54 -5.27
N LEU A 244 -7.00 -7.01 -6.50
CA LEU A 244 -5.79 -7.01 -7.34
C LEU A 244 -4.64 -6.23 -6.69
N SER A 245 -4.93 -5.09 -6.04
CA SER A 245 -3.89 -4.32 -5.37
C SER A 245 -3.28 -5.06 -4.18
N TYR A 246 -4.07 -5.88 -3.47
CA TYR A 246 -3.53 -6.73 -2.39
C TYR A 246 -2.66 -7.86 -2.94
N LEU A 247 -3.06 -8.47 -4.06
CA LEU A 247 -2.28 -9.54 -4.68
C LEU A 247 -0.96 -9.02 -5.27
N THR A 248 -0.93 -7.78 -5.78
CA THR A 248 0.30 -7.16 -6.31
C THR A 248 1.21 -6.62 -5.22
N ASP A 249 0.75 -6.56 -3.98
CA ASP A 249 1.48 -6.02 -2.83
C ASP A 249 2.37 -7.07 -2.12
N GLY A 250 2.45 -8.28 -2.65
CA GLY A 250 3.20 -9.38 -2.03
C GLY A 250 4.70 -9.38 -2.28
N GLY A 251 5.22 -8.39 -3.00
CA GLY A 251 6.64 -8.28 -3.33
C GLY A 251 7.04 -9.10 -4.55
N ASN A 252 8.28 -8.92 -5.01
CA ASN A 252 8.77 -9.50 -6.27
C ASN A 252 8.67 -11.02 -6.30
N GLU A 253 8.93 -11.69 -5.16
CA GLU A 253 8.85 -13.15 -5.09
C GLU A 253 7.42 -13.65 -5.33
N GLN A 254 6.42 -13.01 -4.72
CA GLN A 254 5.03 -13.39 -4.90
C GLN A 254 4.55 -13.09 -6.33
N ILE A 255 4.93 -11.93 -6.87
CA ILE A 255 4.66 -11.57 -8.27
C ILE A 255 5.32 -12.61 -9.18
N GLN A 256 6.59 -12.97 -8.92
CA GLN A 256 7.35 -13.91 -9.73
C GLN A 256 6.79 -15.34 -9.62
N LEU A 257 6.33 -15.76 -8.44
CA LEU A 257 5.67 -17.08 -8.28
C LEU A 257 4.42 -17.20 -9.16
N VAL A 258 3.67 -16.09 -9.30
CA VAL A 258 2.52 -16.04 -10.21
C VAL A 258 2.99 -16.16 -11.66
N ILE A 259 4.11 -15.51 -12.01
CA ILE A 259 4.69 -15.55 -13.36
C ILE A 259 5.23 -16.95 -13.71
N ASP A 260 5.95 -17.58 -12.79
CA ASP A 260 6.73 -18.81 -13.06
C ASP A 260 5.91 -20.10 -13.06
N SER A 261 4.67 -20.06 -12.61
CA SER A 261 3.90 -21.30 -12.54
C SER A 261 3.45 -21.75 -13.95
N ASP A 262 3.68 -23.01 -14.28
CA ASP A 262 3.34 -23.56 -15.59
C ASP A 262 1.82 -23.59 -15.89
N VAL A 263 1.00 -23.60 -14.85
CA VAL A 263 -0.47 -23.42 -14.93
C VAL A 263 -0.79 -22.00 -15.44
N VAL A 264 0.18 -21.15 -15.43
CA VAL A 264 0.16 -19.74 -15.68
C VAL A 264 0.44 -19.37 -17.14
N LYS A 265 0.81 -20.31 -18.00
CA LYS A 265 0.88 -19.99 -19.44
C LYS A 265 -0.48 -19.55 -20.03
N SER A 266 -1.57 -19.89 -19.33
CA SER A 266 -2.92 -19.39 -19.64
C SER A 266 -3.39 -18.25 -18.73
N LEU A 267 -2.76 -18.05 -17.56
CA LEU A 267 -3.24 -17.17 -16.48
C LEU A 267 -2.23 -16.11 -16.04
N VAL A 268 -0.95 -16.28 -16.34
CA VAL A 268 0.12 -15.27 -16.16
C VAL A 268 -0.25 -13.93 -16.70
N PRO A 269 -0.99 -13.97 -17.66
CA PRO A 269 -1.53 -12.76 -18.13
C PRO A 269 -2.22 -11.92 -17.07
N LEU A 270 -2.70 -12.44 -16.00
CA LEU A 270 -3.63 -11.68 -15.15
C LEU A 270 -2.96 -10.71 -14.15
N LEU A 271 -1.71 -10.94 -13.74
CA LEU A 271 -0.97 -9.97 -12.91
C LEU A 271 0.20 -9.30 -13.66
N ASN A 272 0.73 -9.98 -14.64
CA ASN A 272 1.85 -9.49 -15.45
C ASN A 272 1.50 -9.42 -16.93
N HIS A 273 0.27 -9.67 -17.28
CA HIS A 273 -0.11 -9.77 -18.66
C HIS A 273 -0.69 -8.46 -19.13
N PRO A 274 -0.44 -8.13 -20.37
CA PRO A 274 -1.00 -6.94 -20.98
C PRO A 274 -2.50 -6.76 -20.76
N GLU A 275 -3.26 -7.85 -20.66
CA GLU A 275 -4.72 -7.73 -20.52
C GLU A 275 -5.17 -7.20 -19.15
N VAL A 276 -4.56 -7.63 -18.03
CA VAL A 276 -4.91 -7.06 -16.71
C VAL A 276 -4.38 -5.63 -16.58
N VAL A 277 -3.14 -5.38 -16.99
CA VAL A 277 -2.58 -4.02 -16.96
C VAL A 277 -3.38 -3.12 -17.90
N LYS A 278 -3.74 -3.59 -19.09
CA LYS A 278 -4.61 -2.86 -20.01
C LYS A 278 -5.98 -2.55 -19.40
N SER A 279 -6.49 -3.42 -18.54
CA SER A 279 -7.77 -3.18 -17.85
C SER A 279 -7.64 -2.19 -16.69
N LEU A 280 -6.48 -2.19 -16.00
CA LEU A 280 -6.23 -1.28 -14.87
C LEU A 280 -5.90 0.14 -15.34
N VAL A 281 -5.07 0.30 -16.38
CA VAL A 281 -4.61 1.62 -16.83
C VAL A 281 -5.78 2.54 -17.24
N PRO A 282 -6.79 2.09 -18.02
CA PRO A 282 -7.93 2.95 -18.29
C PRO A 282 -8.71 3.39 -17.04
N LEU A 283 -8.67 2.60 -15.96
CA LEU A 283 -9.35 2.95 -14.71
C LEU A 283 -8.68 4.13 -13.99
N LEU A 284 -7.44 4.46 -14.32
CA LEU A 284 -6.76 5.67 -13.82
C LEU A 284 -7.49 6.94 -14.24
N ASN A 285 -8.19 6.91 -15.37
CA ASN A 285 -8.98 8.04 -15.87
C ASN A 285 -10.48 7.88 -15.59
N HIS A 286 -10.87 6.97 -14.71
CA HIS A 286 -12.26 6.71 -14.36
C HIS A 286 -12.87 7.91 -13.61
N PRO A 287 -14.15 8.30 -13.86
CA PRO A 287 -14.75 9.44 -13.17
C PRO A 287 -14.92 9.28 -11.67
N GLU A 288 -14.98 8.04 -11.17
CA GLU A 288 -15.09 7.77 -9.73
C GLU A 288 -13.71 7.71 -9.07
N VAL A 289 -13.44 8.63 -8.15
CA VAL A 289 -12.17 8.77 -7.42
C VAL A 289 -11.77 7.49 -6.68
N LYS A 290 -12.75 6.73 -6.17
CA LYS A 290 -12.48 5.46 -5.48
C LYS A 290 -11.87 4.42 -6.42
N VAL A 291 -12.34 4.36 -7.67
CA VAL A 291 -11.81 3.48 -8.72
C VAL A 291 -10.39 3.95 -9.10
N GLN A 292 -10.21 5.25 -9.35
CA GLN A 292 -8.89 5.83 -9.67
C GLN A 292 -7.86 5.50 -8.58
N THR A 293 -8.23 5.71 -7.30
CA THR A 293 -7.33 5.45 -6.16
C THR A 293 -6.90 3.97 -6.11
N ALA A 294 -7.86 3.06 -6.29
CA ALA A 294 -7.58 1.62 -6.23
C ALA A 294 -6.71 1.18 -7.42
N ALA A 295 -7.03 1.68 -8.63
CA ALA A 295 -6.26 1.38 -9.85
C ALA A 295 -4.83 1.91 -9.74
N LEU A 296 -4.67 3.16 -9.29
CA LEU A 296 -3.36 3.80 -9.11
C LEU A 296 -2.51 3.01 -8.09
N ARG A 297 -3.14 2.50 -7.03
CA ARG A 297 -2.46 1.64 -6.06
C ARG A 297 -2.03 0.30 -6.70
N ALA A 298 -2.91 -0.34 -7.47
CA ALA A 298 -2.60 -1.63 -8.11
C ALA A 298 -1.46 -1.49 -9.12
N VAL A 299 -1.52 -0.49 -10.03
CA VAL A 299 -0.44 -0.28 -10.99
C VAL A 299 0.84 0.22 -10.30
N GLY A 300 0.69 1.03 -9.24
CA GLY A 300 1.81 1.49 -8.41
C GLY A 300 2.56 0.32 -7.76
N ASN A 301 1.84 -0.67 -7.28
CA ASN A 301 2.44 -1.90 -6.73
C ASN A 301 3.19 -2.68 -7.82
N ILE A 302 2.66 -2.76 -9.03
CA ILE A 302 3.33 -3.46 -10.14
C ILE A 302 4.68 -2.79 -10.46
N VAL A 303 4.72 -1.45 -10.52
CA VAL A 303 5.95 -0.73 -10.83
C VAL A 303 6.95 -0.66 -9.66
N THR A 304 6.64 -1.26 -8.50
CA THR A 304 7.66 -1.54 -7.47
C THR A 304 8.45 -2.80 -7.78
N GLY A 305 8.04 -3.58 -8.76
CA GLY A 305 8.66 -4.83 -9.19
C GLY A 305 9.89 -4.62 -10.07
N THR A 306 10.10 -5.53 -11.02
CA THR A 306 11.27 -5.47 -11.92
C THR A 306 11.09 -4.41 -13.02
N ASP A 307 12.17 -4.10 -13.71
CA ASP A 307 12.14 -3.17 -14.85
C ASP A 307 11.21 -3.66 -15.96
N GLU A 308 11.11 -4.99 -16.18
CA GLU A 308 10.21 -5.58 -17.16
C GLU A 308 8.73 -5.40 -16.75
N GLN A 309 8.42 -5.59 -15.46
CA GLN A 309 7.08 -5.38 -14.92
C GLN A 309 6.69 -3.89 -15.02
N THR A 310 7.64 -3.00 -14.72
CA THR A 310 7.47 -1.55 -14.88
C THR A 310 7.23 -1.21 -16.35
N GLN A 311 8.05 -1.77 -17.27
CA GLN A 311 7.91 -1.51 -18.70
C GLN A 311 6.54 -1.91 -19.24
N LEU A 312 6.00 -3.04 -18.77
CA LEU A 312 4.66 -3.49 -19.16
C LEU A 312 3.58 -2.42 -18.85
N VAL A 313 3.67 -1.78 -17.68
CA VAL A 313 2.74 -0.71 -17.28
C VAL A 313 2.91 0.52 -18.20
N LEU A 314 4.16 0.88 -18.54
CA LEU A 314 4.46 2.00 -19.45
C LEU A 314 3.91 1.72 -20.86
N ASP A 315 4.10 0.50 -21.36
CA ASP A 315 3.63 0.07 -22.69
C ASP A 315 2.10 0.10 -22.80
N CYS A 316 1.39 -0.03 -21.67
CA CYS A 316 -0.07 0.12 -21.60
C CYS A 316 -0.53 1.59 -21.54
N GLY A 317 0.38 2.55 -21.64
CA GLY A 317 0.06 3.97 -21.73
C GLY A 317 -0.23 4.65 -20.40
N ALA A 318 0.28 4.13 -19.28
CA ALA A 318 0.00 4.68 -17.94
C ALA A 318 0.44 6.14 -17.81
N LEU A 319 1.56 6.55 -18.44
CA LEU A 319 2.06 7.92 -18.34
C LEU A 319 1.14 8.95 -19.01
N GLN A 320 0.31 8.52 -19.98
CA GLN A 320 -0.57 9.41 -20.74
C GLN A 320 -1.71 10.03 -19.92
N VAL A 321 -1.97 9.50 -18.73
CA VAL A 321 -3.04 9.99 -17.84
C VAL A 321 -2.50 10.62 -16.57
N MET A 322 -1.17 10.59 -16.36
CA MET A 322 -0.56 11.06 -15.11
C MET A 322 -0.63 12.58 -14.94
N ASP A 323 -0.64 13.35 -16.01
CA ASP A 323 -0.83 14.81 -15.98
C ASP A 323 -2.09 15.19 -15.17
N LYS A 324 -3.21 14.53 -15.47
CA LYS A 324 -4.50 14.76 -14.79
C LYS A 324 -4.47 14.34 -13.33
N LEU A 325 -3.75 13.24 -13.02
CA LEU A 325 -3.65 12.73 -11.65
C LEU A 325 -2.72 13.60 -10.79
N LEU A 326 -1.64 14.12 -11.37
CA LEU A 326 -0.73 15.06 -10.69
C LEU A 326 -1.40 16.41 -10.41
N MET A 327 -2.32 16.83 -11.28
CA MET A 327 -3.08 18.07 -11.13
C MET A 327 -4.46 17.86 -10.51
N HIS A 328 -4.74 16.68 -9.96
CA HIS A 328 -6.06 16.35 -9.42
C HIS A 328 -6.38 17.20 -8.18
N PRO A 329 -7.63 17.68 -7.99
CA PRO A 329 -7.99 18.52 -6.84
C PRO A 329 -7.94 17.81 -5.49
N LYS A 330 -7.81 16.48 -5.47
CA LYS A 330 -7.65 15.71 -4.22
C LYS A 330 -6.17 15.35 -4.02
N GLU A 331 -5.54 15.92 -3.01
CA GLU A 331 -4.14 15.72 -2.63
C GLU A 331 -3.75 14.23 -2.53
N LYS A 332 -4.68 13.40 -2.06
CA LYS A 332 -4.47 11.95 -1.96
C LYS A 332 -4.16 11.32 -3.33
N ILE A 333 -4.81 11.79 -4.40
CA ILE A 333 -4.54 11.32 -5.78
C ILE A 333 -3.15 11.81 -6.22
N ASN A 334 -2.84 13.11 -5.99
CA ASN A 334 -1.53 13.67 -6.34
C ASN A 334 -0.40 12.84 -5.69
N LYS A 335 -0.51 12.58 -4.38
CA LYS A 335 0.47 11.80 -3.63
C LYS A 335 0.68 10.39 -4.22
N GLU A 336 -0.42 9.66 -4.50
CA GLU A 336 -0.33 8.32 -5.09
C GLU A 336 0.27 8.36 -6.51
N ALA A 337 -0.05 9.41 -7.30
CA ALA A 337 0.50 9.59 -8.64
C ALA A 337 2.00 9.89 -8.60
N VAL A 338 2.44 10.75 -7.68
CA VAL A 338 3.87 11.03 -7.50
C VAL A 338 4.61 9.77 -7.01
N TRP A 339 4.01 9.01 -6.07
CA TRP A 339 4.57 7.73 -5.59
C TRP A 339 4.72 6.73 -6.74
N PHE A 340 3.72 6.63 -7.62
CA PHE A 340 3.79 5.79 -8.83
C PHE A 340 4.99 6.21 -9.70
N LEU A 341 5.11 7.52 -9.99
CA LEU A 341 6.20 8.04 -10.82
C LEU A 341 7.57 7.87 -10.16
N SER A 342 7.65 7.98 -8.83
CA SER A 342 8.91 7.81 -8.12
C SER A 342 9.44 6.37 -8.23
N ASN A 343 8.56 5.38 -8.36
CA ASN A 343 8.98 4.00 -8.61
C ASN A 343 9.47 3.81 -10.07
N ILE A 344 8.89 4.54 -11.02
CA ILE A 344 9.34 4.51 -12.42
C ILE A 344 10.71 5.22 -12.55
N THR A 345 10.89 6.37 -11.88
CA THR A 345 12.18 7.09 -11.92
C THR A 345 13.29 6.32 -11.19
N ALA A 346 12.96 5.33 -10.37
CA ALA A 346 13.92 4.40 -9.76
C ALA A 346 14.33 3.27 -10.73
N GLY A 347 13.68 3.14 -11.87
CA GLY A 347 13.95 2.12 -12.88
C GLY A 347 15.21 2.42 -13.70
N ASN A 348 15.21 1.98 -14.95
CA ASN A 348 16.35 2.17 -15.85
C ASN A 348 16.28 3.53 -16.59
N GLU A 349 17.35 3.85 -17.31
CA GLU A 349 17.49 5.11 -18.07
C GLU A 349 16.35 5.36 -19.07
N GLY A 350 15.87 4.31 -19.74
CA GLY A 350 14.76 4.42 -20.69
C GLY A 350 13.45 4.76 -20.01
N GLN A 351 13.22 4.26 -18.80
CA GLN A 351 12.03 4.55 -18.00
C GLN A 351 12.06 5.99 -17.45
N VAL A 352 13.24 6.46 -17.05
CA VAL A 352 13.44 7.87 -16.69
C VAL A 352 13.14 8.76 -17.91
N GLN A 353 13.70 8.41 -19.08
CA GLN A 353 13.43 9.15 -20.33
C GLN A 353 11.94 9.21 -20.65
N ALA A 354 11.21 8.09 -20.46
CA ALA A 354 9.76 8.05 -20.72
C ALA A 354 8.97 9.03 -19.85
N VAL A 355 9.38 9.23 -18.59
CA VAL A 355 8.76 10.23 -17.67
C VAL A 355 9.03 11.66 -18.18
N ILE A 356 10.25 11.91 -18.66
CA ILE A 356 10.65 13.21 -19.24
C ILE A 356 9.83 13.48 -20.52
N ASP A 357 9.78 12.50 -21.44
CA ASP A 357 9.08 12.62 -22.72
C ASP A 357 7.58 12.83 -22.54
N ALA A 358 6.99 12.30 -21.47
CA ALA A 358 5.59 12.50 -21.11
C ALA A 358 5.33 13.89 -20.51
N GLY A 359 6.37 14.73 -20.32
CA GLY A 359 6.23 16.10 -19.79
C GLY A 359 5.87 16.16 -18.31
N LEU A 360 6.16 15.11 -17.54
CA LEU A 360 5.69 14.99 -16.15
C LEU A 360 6.65 15.61 -15.13
N VAL A 361 7.94 15.81 -15.48
CA VAL A 361 8.94 16.34 -14.57
C VAL A 361 8.57 17.73 -14.02
N PRO A 362 8.13 18.71 -14.84
CA PRO A 362 7.70 20.00 -14.29
C PRO A 362 6.54 19.89 -13.29
N LEU A 363 5.63 18.92 -13.48
CA LEU A 363 4.50 18.70 -12.57
C LEU A 363 4.97 18.08 -11.24
N ILE A 364 5.96 17.18 -11.28
CA ILE A 364 6.60 16.63 -10.07
C ILE A 364 7.29 17.77 -9.30
N ILE A 365 8.04 18.65 -9.99
CA ILE A 365 8.72 19.80 -9.38
C ILE A 365 7.69 20.78 -8.77
N ASN A 366 6.56 21.01 -9.43
CA ASN A 366 5.48 21.85 -8.87
C ASN A 366 4.91 21.24 -7.58
N LEU A 367 4.73 19.90 -7.53
CA LEU A 367 4.24 19.22 -6.32
C LEU A 367 5.33 19.16 -5.23
N LEU A 368 6.60 19.13 -5.59
CA LEU A 368 7.72 19.28 -4.67
C LEU A 368 7.69 20.65 -3.98
N ASP A 369 7.33 21.70 -4.72
CA ASP A 369 7.27 23.08 -4.23
C ASP A 369 5.98 23.33 -3.41
N ARG A 370 4.83 22.91 -3.92
CA ARG A 370 3.51 23.35 -3.45
C ARG A 370 2.63 22.25 -2.89
N GLY A 371 3.04 21.00 -2.95
CA GLY A 371 2.25 19.88 -2.43
C GLY A 371 2.16 19.88 -0.90
N ASP A 372 1.22 19.12 -0.36
CA ASP A 372 1.25 18.81 1.07
C ASP A 372 2.53 18.06 1.42
N PHE A 373 2.93 18.08 2.68
CA PHE A 373 4.21 17.52 3.13
C PHE A 373 4.41 16.05 2.67
N GLN A 374 3.36 15.23 2.68
CA GLN A 374 3.46 13.84 2.24
C GLN A 374 3.70 13.73 0.72
N THR A 375 3.10 14.61 -0.06
CA THR A 375 3.31 14.69 -1.51
C THR A 375 4.71 15.21 -1.82
N GLN A 376 5.19 16.23 -1.10
CA GLN A 376 6.56 16.75 -1.23
C GLN A 376 7.59 15.64 -0.98
N LYS A 377 7.39 14.78 0.02
CA LYS A 377 8.26 13.62 0.32
C LYS A 377 8.35 12.67 -0.89
N GLU A 378 7.21 12.32 -1.48
CA GLU A 378 7.19 11.43 -2.65
C GLU A 378 7.87 12.10 -3.85
N ALA A 379 7.68 13.42 -4.02
CA ALA A 379 8.33 14.19 -5.10
C ALA A 379 9.85 14.24 -4.90
N ALA A 380 10.30 14.44 -3.67
CA ALA A 380 11.74 14.42 -3.35
C ALA A 380 12.36 13.06 -3.71
N TRP A 381 11.68 11.96 -3.40
CA TRP A 381 12.11 10.62 -3.82
C TRP A 381 12.16 10.48 -5.34
N ALA A 382 11.13 10.98 -6.05
CA ALA A 382 11.10 10.92 -7.52
C ALA A 382 12.29 11.66 -8.14
N ILE A 383 12.59 12.86 -7.64
CA ILE A 383 13.72 13.67 -8.11
C ILE A 383 15.07 12.98 -7.78
N SER A 384 15.25 12.54 -6.53
CA SER A 384 16.47 11.83 -6.11
C SER A 384 16.71 10.59 -6.97
N ASN A 385 15.67 9.83 -7.29
CA ASN A 385 15.79 8.65 -8.14
C ASN A 385 16.29 8.98 -9.55
N VAL A 386 15.83 10.09 -10.15
CA VAL A 386 16.36 10.55 -11.45
C VAL A 386 17.86 10.84 -11.34
N THR A 387 18.34 11.39 -10.21
CA THR A 387 19.77 11.66 -10.04
C THR A 387 20.61 10.39 -9.97
N ILE A 388 20.01 9.27 -9.56
CA ILE A 388 20.67 7.97 -9.46
C ILE A 388 20.59 7.23 -10.82
N SER A 389 19.38 7.01 -11.29
CA SER A 389 19.06 6.13 -12.45
C SER A 389 19.21 6.85 -13.80
N GLY A 390 19.12 8.18 -13.81
CA GLY A 390 19.16 8.96 -15.05
C GLY A 390 20.56 9.31 -15.51
N LYS A 391 20.67 9.64 -16.79
CA LYS A 391 21.87 10.15 -17.41
C LYS A 391 22.15 11.61 -16.97
N PRO A 392 23.38 12.12 -17.18
CA PRO A 392 23.67 13.54 -16.91
C PRO A 392 22.67 14.51 -17.58
N GLU A 393 22.27 14.26 -18.83
CA GLU A 393 21.31 15.11 -19.53
C GLU A 393 19.92 15.12 -18.87
N HIS A 394 19.48 13.99 -18.24
CA HIS A 394 18.22 13.95 -17.49
C HIS A 394 18.30 14.84 -16.24
N VAL A 395 19.46 14.81 -15.57
CA VAL A 395 19.72 15.60 -14.37
C VAL A 395 19.73 17.09 -14.72
N LEU A 396 20.47 17.47 -15.78
CA LEU A 396 20.54 18.86 -16.24
C LEU A 396 19.17 19.38 -16.70
N PHE A 397 18.35 18.53 -17.32
CA PHE A 397 16.97 18.87 -17.67
C PHE A 397 16.15 19.27 -16.42
N MET A 398 16.30 18.54 -15.30
CA MET A 398 15.62 18.93 -14.05
C MET A 398 16.14 20.27 -13.51
N VAL A 399 17.45 20.53 -13.63
CA VAL A 399 18.05 21.83 -13.22
C VAL A 399 17.46 22.97 -14.06
N ASP A 400 17.30 22.75 -15.37
CA ASP A 400 16.67 23.72 -16.28
C ASP A 400 15.18 23.95 -15.95
N MET A 401 14.51 22.95 -15.37
CA MET A 401 13.13 23.07 -14.86
C MET A 401 13.06 23.64 -13.43
N ASN A 402 14.17 24.22 -12.95
CA ASN A 402 14.29 24.93 -11.67
C ASN A 402 14.01 24.04 -10.45
N VAL A 403 14.55 22.81 -10.45
CA VAL A 403 14.38 21.84 -9.35
C VAL A 403 15.11 22.26 -8.05
N ILE A 404 16.22 23.02 -8.15
CA ILE A 404 17.13 23.28 -7.03
C ILE A 404 16.43 23.98 -5.85
N PRO A 405 15.73 25.12 -5.99
CA PRO A 405 15.13 25.79 -4.83
C PRO A 405 14.07 24.95 -4.10
N PRO A 406 13.08 24.34 -4.75
CA PRO A 406 12.10 23.53 -4.01
C PRO A 406 12.72 22.26 -3.41
N PHE A 407 13.73 21.66 -4.02
CA PHE A 407 14.44 20.50 -3.47
C PHE A 407 15.19 20.89 -2.20
N CYS A 408 15.95 21.99 -2.25
CA CYS A 408 16.70 22.54 -1.13
C CYS A 408 15.83 23.04 0.03
N SER A 409 14.57 23.42 -0.24
CA SER A 409 13.65 23.84 0.82
C SER A 409 13.48 22.76 1.90
N LEU A 410 13.56 21.49 1.50
CA LEU A 410 13.37 20.32 2.37
C LEU A 410 14.59 20.03 3.27
N LEU A 411 15.74 20.70 3.10
CA LEU A 411 16.90 20.52 3.99
C LEU A 411 16.63 21.00 5.43
N GLY A 412 15.64 21.88 5.63
CA GLY A 412 15.31 22.43 6.95
C GLY A 412 14.24 21.69 7.72
N ILE A 413 13.76 20.53 7.24
CA ILE A 413 12.67 19.80 7.90
C ILE A 413 13.22 18.81 8.94
N ARG A 414 12.34 18.33 9.85
CA ARG A 414 12.72 17.39 10.93
C ARG A 414 12.78 15.92 10.47
N ASP A 415 12.44 15.62 9.23
CA ASP A 415 12.43 14.25 8.71
C ASP A 415 13.83 13.90 8.18
N ALA A 416 14.62 13.23 9.02
CA ALA A 416 16.01 12.86 8.72
C ALA A 416 16.14 12.05 7.42
N GLN A 417 15.16 11.19 7.12
CA GLN A 417 15.17 10.38 5.90
C GLN A 417 15.09 11.28 4.64
N ILE A 418 14.21 12.28 4.68
CA ILE A 418 14.04 13.18 3.52
C ILE A 418 15.25 14.13 3.40
N VAL A 419 15.78 14.61 4.51
CA VAL A 419 17.02 15.42 4.50
C VAL A 419 18.15 14.62 3.83
N GLN A 420 18.32 13.36 4.19
CA GLN A 420 19.31 12.47 3.56
C GLN A 420 19.06 12.31 2.06
N VAL A 421 17.81 12.07 1.65
CA VAL A 421 17.41 11.93 0.24
C VAL A 421 17.77 13.19 -0.57
N VAL A 422 17.52 14.36 0.02
CA VAL A 422 17.84 15.64 -0.64
C VAL A 422 19.34 15.84 -0.76
N LEU A 423 20.11 15.59 0.32
CA LEU A 423 21.59 15.68 0.28
C LEU A 423 22.19 14.73 -0.74
N ASP A 424 21.75 13.46 -0.76
CA ASP A 424 22.18 12.47 -1.77
C ASP A 424 21.87 12.97 -3.19
N GLY A 425 20.65 13.49 -3.38
CA GLY A 425 20.22 14.01 -4.66
C GLY A 425 21.07 15.21 -5.12
N LEU A 426 21.35 16.17 -4.23
CA LEU A 426 22.19 17.33 -4.53
C LEU A 426 23.63 16.90 -4.87
N ASN A 427 24.19 15.99 -4.09
CA ASN A 427 25.52 15.42 -4.34
C ASN A 427 25.59 14.80 -5.75
N ASN A 428 24.57 14.01 -6.11
CA ASN A 428 24.49 13.38 -7.44
C ASN A 428 24.31 14.42 -8.56
N ILE A 429 23.49 15.47 -8.34
CA ILE A 429 23.33 16.57 -9.30
C ILE A 429 24.68 17.24 -9.56
N LEU A 430 25.40 17.61 -8.51
CA LEU A 430 26.70 18.28 -8.61
C LEU A 430 27.75 17.38 -9.31
N LYS A 431 27.79 16.07 -8.96
CA LYS A 431 28.70 15.10 -9.60
C LYS A 431 28.42 14.91 -11.09
N LYS A 432 27.14 14.99 -11.51
CA LYS A 432 26.72 14.80 -12.90
C LYS A 432 26.68 16.09 -13.71
N ALA A 433 26.89 17.25 -13.06
CA ALA A 433 26.77 18.59 -13.68
C ALA A 433 27.84 18.90 -14.73
N GLY A 434 29.02 18.29 -14.61
CA GLY A 434 30.13 18.55 -15.54
C GLY A 434 30.53 20.06 -15.54
N SER A 435 30.50 20.68 -16.71
CA SER A 435 30.86 22.10 -16.86
C SER A 435 29.85 23.06 -16.21
N ARG A 436 28.69 22.58 -15.75
CA ARG A 436 27.67 23.43 -15.12
C ARG A 436 27.70 23.36 -13.58
N THR A 437 28.70 22.69 -12.99
CA THR A 437 28.80 22.55 -11.52
C THR A 437 28.77 23.92 -10.83
N GLU A 438 29.60 24.89 -11.30
CA GLU A 438 29.68 26.24 -10.72
C GLU A 438 28.32 26.97 -10.76
N GLU A 439 27.60 26.87 -11.89
CA GLU A 439 26.26 27.45 -12.04
C GLU A 439 25.28 26.87 -11.00
N ILE A 440 25.36 25.54 -10.75
CA ILE A 440 24.48 24.86 -9.81
C ILE A 440 24.87 25.21 -8.37
N CYS A 441 26.15 25.29 -8.05
CA CYS A 441 26.64 25.79 -6.75
C CYS A 441 26.04 27.17 -6.45
N GLN A 442 26.12 28.07 -7.41
CA GLN A 442 25.57 29.43 -7.29
C GLN A 442 24.04 29.37 -7.00
N LYS A 443 23.28 28.52 -7.69
CA LYS A 443 21.83 28.35 -7.43
C LYS A 443 21.54 27.83 -6.02
N ILE A 444 22.39 26.93 -5.50
CA ILE A 444 22.28 26.38 -4.12
C ILE A 444 22.53 27.53 -3.11
N GLU A 445 23.52 28.36 -3.34
CA GLU A 445 23.83 29.55 -2.51
C GLU A 445 22.67 30.55 -2.56
N GLU A 446 22.22 30.92 -3.76
CA GLU A 446 21.16 31.92 -3.97
C GLU A 446 19.84 31.56 -3.29
N CYS A 447 19.54 30.25 -3.16
CA CYS A 447 18.33 29.82 -2.45
C CYS A 447 18.55 29.60 -0.95
N GLY A 448 19.72 29.96 -0.40
CA GLY A 448 20.08 29.85 1.01
C GLY A 448 20.22 28.39 1.49
N ALA A 449 20.56 27.50 0.59
CA ALA A 449 20.69 26.08 0.95
C ALA A 449 22.09 25.77 1.49
N LEU A 450 23.11 26.53 1.09
CA LEU A 450 24.47 26.35 1.58
C LEU A 450 24.54 26.47 3.12
N ASP A 451 23.93 27.51 3.71
CA ASP A 451 23.82 27.67 5.16
C ASP A 451 23.18 26.44 5.85
N LYS A 452 22.15 25.87 5.22
CA LYS A 452 21.48 24.67 5.75
C LYS A 452 22.39 23.44 5.69
N ILE A 453 23.13 23.27 4.60
CA ILE A 453 24.09 22.14 4.41
C ILE A 453 25.21 22.27 5.44
N GLU A 454 25.76 23.49 5.66
CA GLU A 454 26.78 23.77 6.69
C GLU A 454 26.24 23.39 8.09
N HIS A 455 25.01 23.78 8.39
CA HIS A 455 24.37 23.44 9.67
C HIS A 455 24.24 21.92 9.86
N LEU A 456 23.94 21.18 8.77
CA LEU A 456 23.79 19.73 8.78
C LEU A 456 25.11 18.99 9.04
N GLN A 457 26.26 19.62 8.94
CA GLN A 457 27.56 19.07 9.36
C GLN A 457 27.61 18.84 10.88
N ASN A 458 26.63 19.36 11.65
CA ASN A 458 26.52 19.14 13.09
C ASN A 458 25.31 18.27 13.45
N HIS A 459 24.73 17.57 12.47
CA HIS A 459 23.51 16.75 12.67
C HIS A 459 23.81 15.49 13.47
N GLU A 460 22.89 15.09 14.37
CA GLU A 460 23.02 13.88 15.23
C GLU A 460 23.11 12.58 14.41
N ASN A 461 22.48 12.55 13.22
CA ASN A 461 22.53 11.41 12.32
C ASN A 461 23.85 11.43 11.54
N GLU A 462 24.66 10.39 11.75
CA GLU A 462 26.00 10.26 11.16
C GLU A 462 26.02 10.24 9.64
N GLU A 463 24.99 9.68 8.98
CA GLU A 463 24.88 9.62 7.53
C GLU A 463 24.64 11.04 6.95
N ILE A 464 23.77 11.82 7.60
CA ILE A 464 23.47 13.20 7.20
C ILE A 464 24.72 14.07 7.36
N TYR A 465 25.36 13.96 8.54
CA TYR A 465 26.58 14.72 8.81
C TYR A 465 27.68 14.44 7.76
N LYS A 466 27.90 13.15 7.43
CA LYS A 466 28.91 12.74 6.43
C LYS A 466 28.60 13.28 5.03
N LEU A 467 27.33 13.19 4.61
CA LEU A 467 26.89 13.69 3.31
C LEU A 467 27.03 15.21 3.22
N ALA A 468 26.62 15.92 4.26
CA ALA A 468 26.77 17.38 4.31
C ALA A 468 28.25 17.77 4.21
N TYR A 469 29.11 17.10 4.97
CA TYR A 469 30.56 17.32 4.92
C TYR A 469 31.11 17.04 3.51
N GLU A 470 30.72 15.90 2.90
CA GLU A 470 31.17 15.54 1.54
C GLU A 470 30.78 16.60 0.50
N VAL A 471 29.55 17.12 0.58
CA VAL A 471 29.08 18.15 -0.36
C VAL A 471 29.88 19.46 -0.20
N ILE A 472 30.08 19.88 1.04
CA ILE A 472 30.87 21.14 1.30
C ILE A 472 32.32 20.94 0.84
N ASP A 473 32.97 19.86 1.24
CA ASP A 473 34.36 19.59 0.93
C ASP A 473 34.65 19.49 -0.59
N ALA A 474 33.70 18.85 -1.31
CA ALA A 474 33.88 18.57 -2.74
C ALA A 474 33.53 19.76 -3.66
N PHE A 475 32.63 20.66 -3.24
CA PHE A 475 32.03 21.64 -4.15
C PHE A 475 32.02 23.08 -3.64
N PHE A 476 32.24 23.31 -2.34
CA PHE A 476 32.13 24.64 -1.72
C PHE A 476 33.34 25.03 -0.89
N SER A 477 34.37 24.16 -0.76
CA SER A 477 35.65 24.58 -0.14
C SER A 477 36.45 25.44 -1.11
N SER A 478 36.89 26.61 -0.66
CA SER A 478 37.77 27.48 -1.46
C SER A 478 39.16 26.85 -1.59
N GLU A 479 39.73 26.90 -2.79
CA GLU A 479 41.13 26.47 -3.07
C GLU A 479 42.19 27.39 -2.42
N ASP A 480 41.78 28.36 -1.57
CA ASP A 480 42.68 29.40 -1.05
C ASP A 480 43.53 28.98 0.16
N ASP A 481 43.36 27.74 0.70
CA ASP A 481 44.12 27.31 1.88
C ASP A 481 45.51 26.69 1.56
N ASP A 482 45.89 26.59 0.28
CA ASP A 482 47.17 25.98 -0.12
C ASP A 482 48.32 26.99 -0.44
N VAL A 483 48.17 28.30 -0.14
CA VAL A 483 49.19 29.31 -0.47
C VAL A 483 49.73 30.03 0.76
N GLU A 484 49.98 29.37 1.89
CA GLU A 484 50.84 29.96 2.96
C GLU A 484 51.69 28.91 3.69
N GLN A 485 52.59 28.23 2.96
CA GLN A 485 53.76 27.62 3.61
C GLN A 485 54.96 27.54 2.64
N ASP A 486 55.34 28.68 2.02
CA ASP A 486 56.64 28.77 1.42
C ASP A 486 57.21 30.20 1.70
N GLY A 487 57.90 30.34 2.81
CA GLY A 487 58.55 31.62 3.10
C GLY A 487 59.47 31.63 4.31
N HIS A 488 60.74 31.52 4.05
CA HIS A 488 61.86 31.88 4.91
C HIS A 488 62.43 30.83 5.86
N PHE A 489 63.32 30.00 5.30
CA PHE A 489 64.50 29.56 6.05
C PHE A 489 65.58 30.59 5.89
N ASN A 490 65.88 31.39 6.92
CA ASN A 490 67.09 32.14 7.02
C ASN A 490 68.16 31.34 7.78
N GLU A 491 69.27 31.11 7.12
CA GLU A 491 70.50 30.58 7.73
C GLU A 491 71.03 31.50 8.79
N ALA A 492 71.29 31.00 10.00
CA ALA A 492 72.22 31.62 10.94
C ALA A 492 73.16 30.54 11.55
N GLN A 493 74.45 30.67 11.21
CA GLN A 493 75.55 29.87 11.74
C GLN A 493 75.74 30.03 13.24
N GLY A 494 76.22 29.04 13.94
CA GLY A 494 76.84 29.22 15.25
C GLY A 494 76.92 27.94 16.06
N ALA A 495 78.13 27.40 16.19
CA ALA A 495 78.54 26.21 16.95
C ALA A 495 78.58 26.44 18.47
N PRO A 496 79.15 25.46 19.29
CA PRO A 496 78.52 24.29 19.87
C PRO A 496 78.64 24.34 21.41
N GLY A 497 77.92 23.51 22.08
CA GLY A 497 78.06 23.30 23.53
C GLY A 497 77.25 22.13 24.04
N GLY A 498 77.96 21.07 24.42
CA GLY A 498 77.38 19.93 24.98
C GLY A 498 76.92 20.07 26.44
N PHE A 499 76.12 19.17 26.93
CA PHE A 499 76.30 18.37 28.15
C PHE A 499 75.08 17.50 28.45
N ASN A 500 75.44 16.28 28.72
CA ASN A 500 74.76 15.18 29.41
C ASN A 500 73.69 15.56 30.47
N PHE A 501 72.58 14.88 30.50
CA PHE A 501 72.17 13.83 31.46
C PHE A 501 70.88 13.22 30.94
#